data_4873470f3e6ff47478cf2b6e4196569d
#
_entry.id   4873470f3e6ff47478cf2b6e4196569d
#
_cell.length_a   1.000
_cell.length_b   1.000
_cell.length_c   1.000
_cell.angle_alpha   90.00
_cell.angle_beta   90.00
_cell.angle_gamma   90.00
#
_symmetry.space_group_name_H-M   'P 1'
#
loop_
_entity.id
_entity.type
_entity.pdbx_description
1 polymer ?
#
loop_
_entity_poly.entity_id
_entity_poly.type
_entity_poly.pdbx_seq_one_letter_code
_entity_poly.pdbx_strand_id
1 'polypeptide(L)'
;MTLAAGALPYRGYYNCSAECWSEYTHVLSVEYQDAALFADVHQLTIDAFAVQHAGGPQPDKSVCVHLVGLHLVLVREVLCAEVPALLQLLAATTDKWPHFELPTQRAATTARDIAQAKTSLEHAALVRTWAAQVWAAWGAHHAGIAALSKRCLLRSGVEA
;
A
#
# COMPACT_ATOMS: atom_id res chain seq x y z
N MET A 1 -8.35 -0.07 -29.57
CA MET A 1 -7.36 -0.27 -28.49
C MET A 1 -7.86 -1.41 -27.61
N THR A 2 -7.29 -2.60 -27.75
CA THR A 2 -7.76 -3.81 -27.07
C THR A 2 -7.23 -3.75 -25.64
N LEU A 3 -8.11 -3.62 -24.65
CA LEU A 3 -7.75 -3.75 -23.23
C LEU A 3 -7.19 -5.16 -23.03
N ALA A 4 -6.02 -5.26 -22.39
CA ALA A 4 -5.46 -6.54 -22.02
C ALA A 4 -6.48 -7.31 -21.18
N ALA A 5 -6.75 -8.56 -21.52
CA ALA A 5 -7.68 -9.41 -20.81
C ALA A 5 -7.23 -9.55 -19.34
N GLY A 6 -8.00 -8.99 -18.40
CA GLY A 6 -7.76 -9.08 -16.97
C GLY A 6 -7.58 -7.74 -16.23
N ALA A 7 -7.48 -6.60 -16.92
CA ALA A 7 -7.40 -5.31 -16.24
C ALA A 7 -8.77 -4.92 -15.65
N LEU A 8 -8.80 -4.64 -14.35
CA LEU A 8 -9.99 -4.10 -13.70
C LEU A 8 -10.30 -2.70 -14.23
N PRO A 9 -11.59 -2.34 -14.43
CA PRO A 9 -11.94 -1.00 -14.91
C PRO A 9 -11.54 0.05 -13.87
N TYR A 10 -10.89 1.13 -14.34
CA TYR A 10 -10.59 2.29 -13.50
C TYR A 10 -11.89 2.98 -13.06
N ARG A 11 -12.06 3.19 -11.77
CA ARG A 11 -13.27 3.77 -11.17
C ARG A 11 -13.08 5.17 -10.59
N GLY A 12 -11.93 5.80 -10.80
CA GLY A 12 -11.65 7.15 -10.28
C GLY A 12 -11.50 7.27 -8.76
N TYR A 13 -11.31 6.14 -8.06
CA TYR A 13 -11.17 6.12 -6.61
C TYR A 13 -9.84 6.74 -6.14
N TYR A 14 -8.77 6.44 -6.84
CA TYR A 14 -7.46 7.02 -6.60
C TYR A 14 -7.16 8.17 -7.56
N ASN A 15 -6.32 9.10 -7.14
CA ASN A 15 -5.86 10.21 -7.99
C ASN A 15 -4.76 9.72 -8.96
N CYS A 16 -5.14 8.91 -9.93
CA CYS A 16 -4.24 8.36 -10.95
C CYS A 16 -4.90 8.35 -12.33
N SER A 17 -4.07 8.23 -13.38
CA SER A 17 -4.56 8.06 -14.75
C SER A 17 -5.01 6.63 -15.03
N ALA A 18 -5.73 6.44 -16.14
CA ALA A 18 -6.11 5.11 -16.60
C ALA A 18 -4.89 4.23 -16.95
N GLU A 19 -3.82 4.84 -17.48
CA GLU A 19 -2.56 4.14 -17.74
C GLU A 19 -1.90 3.68 -16.45
N CYS A 20 -1.80 4.55 -15.44
CA CYS A 20 -1.25 4.20 -14.14
C CYS A 20 -2.04 3.06 -13.48
N TRP A 21 -3.36 3.10 -13.56
CA TRP A 21 -4.22 2.03 -13.09
C TRP A 21 -3.98 0.71 -13.83
N SER A 22 -3.80 0.77 -15.14
CA SER A 22 -3.50 -0.41 -15.97
C SER A 22 -2.16 -1.05 -15.58
N GLU A 23 -1.12 -0.25 -15.36
CA GLU A 23 0.18 -0.73 -14.88
C GLU A 23 0.06 -1.38 -13.50
N TYR A 24 -0.65 -0.75 -12.57
CA TYR A 24 -0.90 -1.30 -11.25
C TYR A 24 -1.64 -2.64 -11.29
N THR A 25 -2.71 -2.75 -12.09
CA THR A 25 -3.46 -4.01 -12.21
C THR A 25 -2.62 -5.11 -12.86
N HIS A 26 -1.69 -4.75 -13.77
CA HIS A 26 -0.72 -5.69 -14.29
C HIS A 26 0.23 -6.21 -13.19
N VAL A 27 0.77 -5.32 -12.36
CA VAL A 27 1.60 -5.70 -11.19
C VAL A 27 0.86 -6.68 -10.29
N LEU A 28 -0.40 -6.37 -9.93
CA LEU A 28 -1.22 -7.27 -9.13
C LEU A 28 -1.41 -8.64 -9.80
N SER A 29 -1.62 -8.67 -11.12
CA SER A 29 -1.83 -9.93 -11.83
C SER A 29 -0.60 -10.84 -11.80
N VAL A 30 0.61 -10.27 -11.81
CA VAL A 30 1.87 -11.02 -11.64
C VAL A 30 1.96 -11.62 -10.24
N GLU A 31 1.65 -10.83 -9.21
CA GLU A 31 1.66 -11.29 -7.82
C GLU A 31 0.64 -12.41 -7.57
N TYR A 32 -0.56 -12.32 -8.14
CA TYR A 32 -1.59 -13.37 -8.01
C TYR A 32 -1.19 -14.71 -8.65
N GLN A 33 -0.24 -14.72 -9.58
CA GLN A 33 0.24 -15.92 -10.25
C GLN A 33 1.41 -16.60 -9.51
N ASP A 34 2.00 -15.94 -8.52
CA ASP A 34 3.14 -16.44 -7.74
C ASP A 34 2.83 -16.32 -6.24
N ALA A 35 2.44 -17.42 -5.60
CA ALA A 35 2.03 -17.43 -4.22
C ALA A 35 3.13 -16.97 -3.24
N ALA A 36 4.39 -17.24 -3.53
CA ALA A 36 5.51 -16.80 -2.71
C ALA A 36 5.72 -15.29 -2.83
N LEU A 37 5.69 -14.76 -4.06
CA LEU A 37 5.76 -13.33 -4.32
C LEU A 37 4.58 -12.58 -3.68
N PHE A 38 3.37 -13.12 -3.83
CA PHE A 38 2.16 -12.57 -3.20
C PHE A 38 2.33 -12.46 -1.67
N ALA A 39 2.73 -13.53 -1.02
CA ALA A 39 2.93 -13.53 0.44
C ALA A 39 4.03 -12.54 0.89
N ASP A 40 5.02 -12.32 0.04
CA ASP A 40 6.19 -11.50 0.35
C ASP A 40 5.93 -9.99 0.21
N VAL A 41 5.19 -9.54 -0.81
CA VAL A 41 5.11 -8.11 -1.15
C VAL A 41 3.72 -7.57 -1.48
N HIS A 42 2.70 -8.40 -1.66
CA HIS A 42 1.40 -7.95 -2.17
C HIS A 42 0.77 -6.84 -1.31
N GLN A 43 0.85 -6.94 0.01
CA GLN A 43 0.35 -5.89 0.90
C GLN A 43 1.10 -4.57 0.70
N LEU A 44 2.43 -4.60 0.54
CA LEU A 44 3.21 -3.39 0.24
C LEU A 44 2.82 -2.75 -1.09
N THR A 45 2.56 -3.56 -2.12
CA THR A 45 2.09 -3.10 -3.43
C THR A 45 0.78 -2.34 -3.31
N ILE A 46 -0.20 -2.92 -2.62
CA ILE A 46 -1.51 -2.29 -2.41
C ILE A 46 -1.36 -0.99 -1.62
N ASP A 47 -0.65 -1.04 -0.50
CA ASP A 47 -0.53 0.11 0.40
C ASP A 47 0.25 1.26 -0.24
N ALA A 48 1.36 0.97 -0.93
CA ALA A 48 2.16 1.98 -1.62
C ALA A 48 1.35 2.67 -2.72
N PHE A 49 0.65 1.91 -3.56
CA PHE A 49 -0.18 2.50 -4.62
C PHE A 49 -1.28 3.39 -4.05
N ALA A 50 -2.01 2.90 -3.04
CA ALA A 50 -3.14 3.59 -2.47
C ALA A 50 -2.77 4.97 -1.92
N VAL A 51 -1.64 5.09 -1.22
CA VAL A 51 -1.25 6.37 -0.60
C VAL A 51 -0.31 7.22 -1.46
N GLN A 52 0.33 6.65 -2.47
CA GLN A 52 1.00 7.44 -3.52
C GLN A 52 -0.03 8.20 -4.37
N HIS A 53 -1.21 7.64 -4.56
CA HIS A 53 -2.29 8.20 -5.35
C HIS A 53 -3.47 8.71 -4.50
N ALA A 54 -3.22 9.06 -3.23
CA ALA A 54 -4.21 9.70 -2.38
C ALA A 54 -4.56 11.10 -2.89
N GLY A 55 -5.70 11.65 -2.44
CA GLY A 55 -6.11 13.02 -2.76
C GLY A 55 -7.26 13.13 -3.76
N GLY A 56 -7.86 12.02 -4.18
CA GLY A 56 -9.13 11.98 -4.90
C GLY A 56 -10.32 11.77 -3.94
N PRO A 57 -11.35 11.03 -4.35
CA PRO A 57 -12.49 10.67 -3.50
C PRO A 57 -12.16 9.71 -2.36
N GLN A 58 -10.93 9.24 -2.26
CA GLN A 58 -10.48 8.31 -1.24
C GLN A 58 -10.67 8.90 0.17
N PRO A 59 -11.44 8.24 1.07
CA PRO A 59 -11.70 8.76 2.41
C PRO A 59 -10.50 8.59 3.34
N ASP A 60 -10.43 9.40 4.41
CA ASP A 60 -9.39 9.35 5.44
C ASP A 60 -9.18 7.95 6.01
N LYS A 61 -10.26 7.19 6.22
CA LYS A 61 -10.19 5.79 6.65
C LYS A 61 -9.28 4.96 5.75
N SER A 62 -9.46 5.07 4.44
CA SER A 62 -8.66 4.32 3.47
C SER A 62 -7.19 4.75 3.49
N VAL A 63 -6.92 6.05 3.51
CA VAL A 63 -5.55 6.59 3.62
C VAL A 63 -4.88 6.08 4.90
N CYS A 64 -5.56 6.18 6.03
CA CYS A 64 -5.03 5.71 7.32
C CYS A 64 -4.72 4.22 7.34
N VAL A 65 -5.64 3.39 6.83
CA VAL A 65 -5.45 1.93 6.80
C VAL A 65 -4.21 1.56 5.98
N HIS A 66 -4.03 2.13 4.80
CA HIS A 66 -2.86 1.85 3.97
C HIS A 66 -1.55 2.40 4.54
N LEU A 67 -1.58 3.57 5.18
CA LEU A 67 -0.40 4.10 5.89
C LEU A 67 -0.01 3.23 7.08
N VAL A 68 -0.97 2.71 7.84
CA VAL A 68 -0.70 1.75 8.92
C VAL A 68 -0.15 0.45 8.34
N GLY A 69 -0.63 -0.03 7.20
CA GLY A 69 -0.07 -1.19 6.50
C GLY A 69 1.41 -1.03 6.20
N LEU A 70 1.81 0.11 5.61
CA LEU A 70 3.23 0.42 5.38
C LEU A 70 4.04 0.46 6.69
N HIS A 71 3.50 1.08 7.73
CA HIS A 71 4.15 1.15 9.04
C HIS A 71 4.39 -0.24 9.65
N LEU A 72 3.39 -1.11 9.58
CA LEU A 72 3.49 -2.47 10.14
C LEU A 72 4.61 -3.27 9.47
N VAL A 73 4.72 -3.21 8.16
CA VAL A 73 5.77 -3.95 7.44
C VAL A 73 7.13 -3.28 7.56
N LEU A 74 7.23 -1.98 7.27
CA LEU A 74 8.53 -1.30 7.11
C LEU A 74 9.18 -0.91 8.44
N VAL A 75 8.39 -0.68 9.49
CA VAL A 75 8.88 -0.21 10.79
C VAL A 75 8.75 -1.28 11.87
N ARG A 76 7.64 -2.03 11.85
CA ARG A 76 7.37 -3.06 12.86
C ARG A 76 7.79 -4.47 12.42
N GLU A 77 8.28 -4.61 11.20
CA GLU A 77 8.75 -5.87 10.63
C GLU A 77 7.71 -7.02 10.64
N VAL A 78 6.41 -6.63 10.61
CA VAL A 78 5.31 -7.59 10.48
C VAL A 78 5.35 -8.19 9.07
N LEU A 79 5.16 -9.49 8.96
CA LEU A 79 5.08 -10.15 7.65
C LEU A 79 3.89 -9.64 6.84
N CYS A 80 4.09 -9.40 5.55
CA CYS A 80 3.02 -8.91 4.66
C CYS A 80 1.75 -9.76 4.76
N ALA A 81 1.88 -11.08 4.87
CA ALA A 81 0.75 -12.00 4.98
C ALA A 81 -0.08 -11.84 6.27
N GLU A 82 0.49 -11.27 7.34
CA GLU A 82 -0.18 -11.05 8.62
C GLU A 82 -0.88 -9.68 8.71
N VAL A 83 -0.47 -8.73 7.88
CA VAL A 83 -0.98 -7.34 7.92
C VAL A 83 -2.48 -7.24 7.70
N PRO A 84 -3.11 -7.95 6.75
CA PRO A 84 -4.55 -7.83 6.51
C PRO A 84 -5.42 -8.08 7.75
N ALA A 85 -5.08 -9.05 8.60
CA ALA A 85 -5.80 -9.31 9.83
C ALA A 85 -5.69 -8.16 10.83
N LEU A 86 -4.51 -7.54 10.96
CA LEU A 86 -4.28 -6.38 11.80
C LEU A 86 -5.05 -5.14 11.30
N LEU A 87 -5.08 -4.93 9.99
CA LEU A 87 -5.84 -3.83 9.40
C LEU A 87 -7.36 -4.00 9.56
N GLN A 88 -7.87 -5.22 9.49
CA GLN A 88 -9.27 -5.53 9.81
C GLN A 88 -9.59 -5.19 11.27
N LEU A 89 -8.71 -5.56 12.20
CA LEU A 89 -8.85 -5.23 13.62
C LEU A 89 -8.82 -3.72 13.85
N LEU A 90 -7.90 -3.00 13.19
CA LEU A 90 -7.84 -1.55 13.23
C LEU A 90 -9.16 -0.93 12.74
N ALA A 91 -9.67 -1.39 11.62
CA ALA A 91 -10.91 -0.88 11.03
C ALA A 91 -12.14 -1.13 11.92
N ALA A 92 -12.19 -2.29 12.59
CA ALA A 92 -13.28 -2.65 13.50
C ALA A 92 -13.26 -1.87 14.82
N THR A 93 -12.10 -1.28 15.19
CA THR A 93 -11.90 -0.63 16.51
C THR A 93 -11.67 0.87 16.42
N THR A 94 -11.79 1.44 15.23
CA THR A 94 -11.56 2.87 15.00
C THR A 94 -12.82 3.53 14.45
N ASP A 95 -13.42 4.41 15.23
CA ASP A 95 -14.63 5.16 14.84
C ASP A 95 -14.28 6.50 14.17
N LYS A 96 -13.20 7.14 14.61
CA LYS A 96 -12.75 8.44 14.09
C LYS A 96 -11.37 8.29 13.48
N TRP A 97 -11.25 8.69 12.22
CA TRP A 97 -10.04 8.62 11.42
C TRP A 97 -9.40 9.99 11.30
N PRO A 98 -8.12 10.15 11.64
CA PRO A 98 -7.43 11.42 11.44
C PRO A 98 -7.30 11.72 9.95
N HIS A 99 -7.29 13.01 9.62
CA HIS A 99 -6.90 13.49 8.30
C HIS A 99 -5.39 13.74 8.29
N PHE A 100 -4.68 13.17 7.31
CA PHE A 100 -3.28 13.44 7.06
C PHE A 100 -3.13 14.25 5.77
N GLU A 101 -2.52 15.42 5.88
CA GLU A 101 -2.23 16.26 4.71
C GLU A 101 -1.35 15.53 3.70
N LEU A 102 -1.66 15.69 2.41
CA LEU A 102 -0.93 15.03 1.34
C LEU A 102 0.55 15.48 1.31
N PRO A 103 1.48 14.57 1.01
CA PRO A 103 2.86 14.93 0.78
C PRO A 103 2.99 15.94 -0.38
N THR A 104 3.92 16.88 -0.24
CA THR A 104 4.24 17.86 -1.29
C THR A 104 5.00 17.23 -2.47
N GLN A 105 5.72 16.14 -2.21
CA GLN A 105 6.46 15.38 -3.21
C GLN A 105 6.04 13.92 -3.17
N ARG A 106 5.87 13.32 -4.34
CA ARG A 106 5.57 11.89 -4.49
C ARG A 106 6.86 11.09 -4.63
N ALA A 107 6.79 9.80 -4.32
CA ALA A 107 7.88 8.86 -4.60
C ALA A 107 8.21 8.83 -6.10
N ALA A 108 9.50 8.65 -6.43
CA ALA A 108 9.96 8.59 -7.82
C ALA A 108 9.56 7.26 -8.48
N THR A 109 9.62 6.15 -7.75
CA THR A 109 9.21 4.82 -8.24
C THR A 109 7.69 4.75 -8.36
N THR A 110 7.21 4.08 -9.41
CA THR A 110 5.79 3.92 -9.72
C THR A 110 5.47 2.47 -10.09
N ALA A 111 4.20 2.13 -10.20
CA ALA A 111 3.76 0.81 -10.68
C ALA A 111 4.35 0.45 -12.06
N ARG A 112 4.61 1.44 -12.93
CA ARG A 112 5.25 1.22 -14.23
C ARG A 112 6.65 0.61 -14.10
N ASP A 113 7.42 1.04 -13.10
CA ASP A 113 8.77 0.52 -12.88
C ASP A 113 8.71 -0.95 -12.45
N ILE A 114 7.77 -1.31 -11.56
CA ILE A 114 7.56 -2.68 -11.10
C ILE A 114 7.05 -3.56 -12.26
N ALA A 115 6.17 -3.06 -13.11
CA ALA A 115 5.63 -3.79 -14.26
C ALA A 115 6.70 -4.23 -15.26
N GLN A 116 7.90 -3.64 -15.24
CA GLN A 116 9.02 -3.97 -16.10
C GLN A 116 9.95 -5.05 -15.53
N ALA A 117 9.74 -5.47 -14.26
CA ALA A 117 10.54 -6.52 -13.63
C ALA A 117 10.52 -7.82 -14.44
N LYS A 118 11.68 -8.47 -14.55
CA LYS A 118 11.87 -9.70 -15.34
C LYS A 118 11.80 -10.96 -14.50
N THR A 119 12.00 -10.84 -13.19
CA THR A 119 11.99 -11.95 -12.23
C THR A 119 11.20 -11.59 -10.98
N SER A 120 10.71 -12.60 -10.26
CA SER A 120 10.04 -12.38 -8.96
C SER A 120 10.96 -11.71 -7.94
N LEU A 121 12.25 -12.01 -7.98
CA LEU A 121 13.24 -11.37 -7.09
C LEU A 121 13.39 -9.88 -7.40
N GLU A 122 13.49 -9.50 -8.66
CA GLU A 122 13.53 -8.10 -9.10
C GLU A 122 12.24 -7.37 -8.76
N HIS A 123 11.09 -8.00 -8.99
CA HIS A 123 9.78 -7.47 -8.65
C HIS A 123 9.69 -7.16 -7.14
N ALA A 124 10.04 -8.12 -6.29
CA ALA A 124 10.02 -7.93 -4.84
C ALA A 124 10.94 -6.80 -4.38
N ALA A 125 12.16 -6.71 -4.94
CA ALA A 125 13.10 -5.64 -4.62
C ALA A 125 12.57 -4.25 -5.01
N LEU A 126 11.98 -4.13 -6.19
CA LEU A 126 11.37 -2.89 -6.67
C LEU A 126 10.16 -2.48 -5.83
N VAL A 127 9.29 -3.41 -5.43
CA VAL A 127 8.15 -3.11 -4.54
C VAL A 127 8.65 -2.60 -3.19
N ARG A 128 9.66 -3.22 -2.59
CA ARG A 128 10.24 -2.75 -1.32
C ARG A 128 10.83 -1.35 -1.44
N THR A 129 11.55 -1.07 -2.52
CA THR A 129 12.09 0.26 -2.80
C THR A 129 10.96 1.29 -2.95
N TRP A 130 9.95 0.96 -3.71
CA TRP A 130 8.77 1.80 -3.91
C TRP A 130 8.06 2.10 -2.59
N ALA A 131 7.72 1.07 -1.82
CA ALA A 131 7.07 1.22 -0.52
C ALA A 131 7.89 2.09 0.45
N ALA A 132 9.21 1.91 0.50
CA ALA A 132 10.10 2.73 1.33
C ALA A 132 10.11 4.20 0.90
N GLN A 133 10.12 4.49 -0.41
CA GLN A 133 10.05 5.86 -0.92
C GLN A 133 8.69 6.51 -0.63
N VAL A 134 7.60 5.76 -0.80
CA VAL A 134 6.25 6.24 -0.46
C VAL A 134 6.15 6.53 1.03
N TRP A 135 6.63 5.62 1.88
CA TRP A 135 6.67 5.82 3.33
C TRP A 135 7.46 7.07 3.71
N ALA A 136 8.63 7.28 3.12
CA ALA A 136 9.46 8.47 3.37
C ALA A 136 8.73 9.77 2.99
N ALA A 137 7.96 9.77 1.90
CA ALA A 137 7.17 10.93 1.48
C ALA A 137 6.13 11.36 2.54
N TRP A 138 5.59 10.42 3.32
CA TRP A 138 4.65 10.67 4.42
C TRP A 138 5.34 10.96 5.77
N GLY A 139 6.63 11.29 5.76
CA GLY A 139 7.48 11.46 6.95
C GLY A 139 6.92 12.42 8.00
N ALA A 140 6.24 13.50 7.60
CA ALA A 140 5.61 14.46 8.50
C ALA A 140 4.53 13.83 9.42
N HIS A 141 4.00 12.67 9.04
CA HIS A 141 2.88 12.01 9.72
C HIS A 141 3.28 10.71 10.43
N HIS A 142 4.55 10.31 10.41
CA HIS A 142 5.00 9.03 10.98
C HIS A 142 4.58 8.84 12.44
N ALA A 143 4.67 9.89 13.27
CA ALA A 143 4.25 9.80 14.66
C ALA A 143 2.74 9.54 14.83
N GLY A 144 1.91 10.21 14.04
CA GLY A 144 0.46 10.01 14.04
C GLY A 144 0.06 8.64 13.54
N ILE A 145 0.74 8.14 12.49
CA ILE A 145 0.51 6.81 11.93
C ILE A 145 0.93 5.73 12.94
N ALA A 146 2.08 5.89 13.62
CA ALA A 146 2.54 4.98 14.66
C ALA A 146 1.55 4.93 15.84
N ALA A 147 1.02 6.07 16.28
CA ALA A 147 0.01 6.14 17.33
C ALA A 147 -1.28 5.40 16.94
N LEU A 148 -1.71 5.54 15.68
CA LEU A 148 -2.88 4.84 15.16
C LEU A 148 -2.66 3.32 15.11
N SER A 149 -1.48 2.85 14.69
CA SER A 149 -1.14 1.42 14.60
C SER A 149 -1.14 0.70 15.95
N LYS A 150 -0.85 1.39 17.05
CA LYS A 150 -0.90 0.81 18.41
C LYS A 150 -2.25 0.20 18.75
N ARG A 151 -3.34 0.69 18.18
CA ARG A 151 -4.70 0.19 18.42
C ARG A 151 -4.88 -1.27 18.00
N CYS A 152 -4.28 -1.68 16.90
CA CYS A 152 -4.34 -3.08 16.47
C CYS A 152 -3.25 -3.93 17.11
N LEU A 153 -2.06 -3.40 17.36
CA LEU A 153 -0.95 -4.14 17.99
C LEU A 153 -1.28 -4.55 19.42
N LEU A 154 -1.78 -3.63 20.25
CA LEU A 154 -2.15 -3.92 21.64
C LEU A 154 -3.24 -5.00 21.77
N ARG A 155 -4.14 -5.11 20.78
CA ARG A 155 -5.23 -6.10 20.80
C ARG A 155 -4.82 -7.45 20.22
N SER A 156 -3.79 -7.49 19.39
CA SER A 156 -3.28 -8.73 18.80
C SER A 156 -2.27 -9.47 19.68
N GLY A 157 -1.82 -8.86 20.81
CA GLY A 157 -0.78 -9.42 21.67
C GLY A 157 0.63 -9.29 21.10
N VAL A 158 0.81 -8.58 19.99
CA VAL A 158 2.12 -8.20 19.46
C VAL A 158 2.65 -7.07 20.32
N GLU A 159 3.89 -7.16 20.82
CA GLU A 159 4.50 -6.11 21.62
C GLU A 159 4.53 -4.77 20.84
N ALA A 160 4.04 -3.74 21.48
CA ALA A 160 3.91 -2.41 20.91
C ALA A 160 5.26 -1.66 20.85
#